data_38f6c48e471f7a2ddc90034ff8ca6106
#
_entry.id   38f6c48e471f7a2ddc90034ff8ca6106
#
_cell.length_a   1.000
_cell.length_b   1.000
_cell.length_c   1.000
_cell.angle_alpha   90.00
_cell.angle_beta   90.00
_cell.angle_gamma   90.00
#
_symmetry.space_group_name_H-M   'P 1'
#
loop_
_entity.id
_entity.type
_entity.pdbx_description
1 polymer ?
#
loop_
_entity_poly.entity_id
_entity_poly.type
_entity_poly.pdbx_seq_one_letter_code
_entity_poly.pdbx_strand_id
1 'polypeptide(L)'
;METFRPVRGKEIKVLGTGCASCRALYATTLQAVEQLGLEATVVKEEDLMRIMEYDVMALPALVVEGRVVAAGKKLNVEEVKALL
;
A
#
# COMPACT_ATOMS: atom_id res chain seq x y z
N MET A 1 3.21 -4.59 -29.81
CA MET A 1 2.91 -4.48 -29.36
C MET A 1 2.92 -4.31 -28.46
N GLU A 2 2.91 -4.32 -28.25
CA GLU A 2 2.63 -4.15 -27.61
C GLU A 2 2.65 -3.98 -26.71
N THR A 3 2.75 -3.78 -26.56
CA THR A 3 2.68 -3.56 -25.82
C THR A 3 2.16 -3.58 -24.86
N PHE A 4 2.11 -3.74 -24.75
CA PHE A 4 1.43 -3.87 -23.94
C PHE A 4 1.58 -3.98 -22.63
N ARG A 5 1.33 -3.56 -22.13
CA ARG A 5 1.49 -3.64 -20.97
C ARG A 5 0.58 -4.04 -20.06
N PRO A 6 0.82 -4.61 -19.37
CA PRO A 6 -0.15 -5.23 -18.62
C PRO A 6 -0.76 -4.28 -17.67
N VAL A 7 -1.99 -4.24 -17.71
CA VAL A 7 -2.68 -3.32 -16.96
C VAL A 7 -3.22 -3.87 -15.72
N ARG A 8 -3.13 -5.11 -15.49
CA ARG A 8 -3.76 -5.73 -14.34
C ARG A 8 -2.96 -5.63 -13.07
N GLY A 9 -1.75 -5.16 -13.14
CA GLY A 9 -0.95 -5.01 -11.95
C GLY A 9 -1.36 -3.74 -11.21
N LYS A 10 -1.57 -3.84 -9.91
CA LYS A 10 -1.82 -2.66 -9.09
C LYS A 10 -0.56 -2.25 -8.38
N GLU A 11 -0.38 -0.95 -8.24
CA GLU A 11 0.73 -0.42 -7.48
C GLU A 11 0.24 -0.02 -6.10
N ILE A 12 0.78 -0.68 -5.10
CA ILE A 12 0.38 -0.45 -3.72
C ILE A 12 1.61 -0.03 -2.94
N LYS A 13 1.48 1.06 -2.19
CA LYS A 13 2.58 1.54 -1.36
C LYS A 13 2.14 1.64 0.08
N VAL A 14 3.05 1.26 0.97
CA VAL A 14 2.85 1.44 2.40
C VAL A 14 3.81 2.52 2.82
N LEU A 15 3.28 3.66 3.23
CA LEU A 15 4.07 4.81 3.63
C LEU A 15 4.37 4.73 5.11
N GLY A 16 5.63 4.86 5.46
CA GLY A 16 6.01 4.86 6.86
C GLY A 16 7.50 4.86 7.02
N THR A 17 7.95 5.18 8.23
CA THR A 17 9.36 5.37 8.49
C THR A 17 9.99 4.18 9.21
N GLY A 18 9.44 3.00 9.01
CA GLY A 18 10.06 1.77 9.53
C GLY A 18 9.61 1.37 10.92
N CYS A 19 8.56 1.99 11.46
CA CYS A 19 8.07 1.64 12.78
C CYS A 19 7.34 0.29 12.73
N ALA A 20 7.06 -0.26 13.91
CA ALA A 20 6.39 -1.56 14.00
C ALA A 20 5.04 -1.56 13.31
N SER A 21 4.27 -0.47 13.44
CA SER A 21 2.96 -0.36 12.79
C SER A 21 3.08 -0.37 11.27
N CYS A 22 4.11 0.28 10.76
CA CYS A 22 4.34 0.31 9.31
C CYS A 22 4.68 -1.06 8.78
N ARG A 23 5.52 -1.79 9.50
CA ARG A 23 5.88 -3.15 9.10
C ARG A 23 4.69 -4.08 9.18
N ALA A 24 3.85 -3.89 10.21
CA ALA A 24 2.65 -4.70 10.36
C ALA A 24 1.69 -4.47 9.20
N LEU A 25 1.50 -3.22 8.81
CA LEU A 25 0.63 -2.91 7.68
C LEU A 25 1.16 -3.50 6.39
N TYR A 26 2.47 -3.45 6.20
CA TYR A 26 3.09 -4.02 5.02
C TYR A 26 2.81 -5.52 4.94
N ALA A 27 3.02 -6.25 6.04
CA ALA A 27 2.77 -7.67 6.08
C ALA A 27 1.29 -7.99 5.84
N THR A 28 0.41 -7.20 6.45
CA THR A 28 -1.03 -7.36 6.28
C THR A 28 -1.43 -7.15 4.82
N THR A 29 -0.84 -6.15 4.18
CA THR A 29 -1.12 -5.85 2.78
C THR A 29 -0.66 -6.99 1.87
N LEU A 30 0.50 -7.56 2.15
CA LEU A 30 0.98 -8.71 1.38
C LEU A 30 0.01 -9.88 1.50
N GLN A 31 -0.50 -10.13 2.70
CA GLN A 31 -1.47 -11.22 2.90
C GLN A 31 -2.77 -10.94 2.14
N ALA A 32 -3.23 -9.70 2.16
CA ALA A 32 -4.46 -9.34 1.47
C ALA A 32 -4.31 -9.56 -0.04
N VAL A 33 -3.20 -9.12 -0.59
CA VAL A 33 -2.92 -9.30 -2.02
C VAL A 33 -2.90 -10.77 -2.39
N GLU A 34 -2.25 -11.58 -1.56
CA GLU A 34 -2.16 -13.00 -1.80
C GLU A 34 -3.51 -13.68 -1.74
N GLN A 35 -4.32 -13.32 -0.74
CA GLN A 35 -5.63 -13.93 -0.58
C GLN A 35 -6.59 -13.58 -1.71
N LEU A 36 -6.44 -12.37 -2.25
CA LEU A 36 -7.27 -11.95 -3.38
C LEU A 36 -6.75 -12.45 -4.71
N GLY A 37 -5.55 -13.00 -4.73
CA GLY A 37 -4.95 -13.46 -5.98
C GLY A 37 -4.64 -12.32 -6.94
N LEU A 38 -4.36 -11.13 -6.41
CA LEU A 38 -4.09 -9.97 -7.25
C LEU A 38 -2.66 -9.98 -7.76
N GLU A 39 -2.49 -9.51 -8.98
CA GLU A 39 -1.16 -9.20 -9.48
C GLU A 39 -0.88 -7.76 -9.08
N ALA A 40 -0.12 -7.59 -8.01
CA ALA A 40 0.15 -6.26 -7.47
C ALA A 40 1.59 -6.16 -7.03
N THR A 41 2.13 -4.95 -7.11
CA THR A 41 3.44 -4.65 -6.57
C THR A 41 3.22 -3.91 -5.26
N VAL A 42 3.79 -4.43 -4.18
CA VAL A 42 3.67 -3.80 -2.87
C VAL A 42 5.04 -3.29 -2.47
N VAL A 43 5.12 -1.99 -2.24
CA VAL A 43 6.38 -1.32 -1.96
C VAL A 43 6.27 -0.57 -0.64
N LYS A 44 7.33 -0.63 0.16
CA LYS A 44 7.43 0.22 1.35
C LYS A 44 8.10 1.53 0.94
N GLU A 45 7.45 2.63 1.24
CA GLU A 45 8.05 3.94 1.00
C GLU A 45 8.44 4.54 2.34
N GLU A 46 9.73 4.64 2.57
CA GLU A 46 10.25 5.13 3.85
C GLU A 46 10.91 6.50 3.74
N ASP A 47 11.01 7.02 2.52
CA ASP A 47 11.60 8.34 2.30
C ASP A 47 10.58 9.40 2.69
N LEU A 48 10.88 10.15 3.73
CA LEU A 48 9.96 11.14 4.26
C LEU A 48 9.54 12.18 3.22
N MET A 49 10.45 12.57 2.35
CA MET A 49 10.13 13.54 1.31
C MET A 49 9.06 13.01 0.36
N ARG A 50 9.18 11.75 -0.01
CA ARG A 50 8.18 11.14 -0.89
C ARG A 50 6.85 10.94 -0.18
N ILE A 51 6.92 10.57 1.10
CA ILE A 51 5.70 10.41 1.90
C ILE A 51 4.94 11.73 1.96
N MET A 52 5.66 12.83 2.13
CA MET A 52 5.03 14.12 2.24
C MET A 52 4.33 14.55 0.95
N GLU A 53 4.74 14.01 -0.19
CA GLU A 53 4.09 14.32 -1.45
C GLU A 53 2.66 13.83 -1.51
N TYR A 54 2.29 12.88 -0.64
CA TYR A 54 0.94 12.35 -0.60
C TYR A 54 0.02 13.13 0.33
N ASP A 55 0.54 14.14 1.01
CA ASP A 55 -0.25 14.96 1.94
C ASP A 55 -0.91 14.16 3.05
N VAL A 56 -0.26 13.08 3.50
CA VAL A 56 -0.82 12.30 4.58
C VAL A 56 -0.51 12.98 5.91
N MET A 57 -1.47 12.92 6.81
CA MET A 57 -1.35 13.55 8.13
C MET A 57 -0.92 12.56 9.20
N ALA A 58 -0.98 11.29 8.92
CA ALA A 58 -0.63 10.26 9.90
C ALA A 58 -0.06 9.05 9.21
N LEU A 59 0.82 8.34 9.90
CA LEU A 59 1.45 7.13 9.39
C LEU A 59 1.12 5.96 10.31
N PRO A 60 1.09 4.74 9.80
CA PRO A 60 1.34 4.36 8.42
C PRO A 60 0.15 4.68 7.52
N ALA A 61 0.43 4.81 6.24
CA ALA A 61 -0.62 5.09 5.26
C ALA A 61 -0.56 4.06 4.14
N LEU A 62 -1.71 3.78 3.56
CA LEU A 62 -1.82 2.84 2.46
C LEU A 62 -2.23 3.59 1.20
N VAL A 63 -1.46 3.38 0.14
CA VAL A 63 -1.69 4.05 -1.14
C VAL A 63 -1.95 2.98 -2.19
N VAL A 64 -3.04 3.12 -2.93
CA VAL A 64 -3.38 2.20 -4.01
C VAL A 64 -3.54 3.02 -5.27
N GLU A 65 -2.73 2.70 -6.27
CA GLU A 65 -2.76 3.37 -7.57
C GLU A 65 -2.61 4.89 -7.42
N GLY A 66 -1.71 5.30 -6.55
CA GLY A 66 -1.41 6.71 -6.35
C GLY A 66 -2.37 7.44 -5.44
N ARG A 67 -3.37 6.76 -4.89
CA ARG A 67 -4.37 7.38 -4.03
C ARG A 67 -4.24 6.87 -2.62
N VAL A 68 -4.24 7.77 -1.66
CA VAL A 68 -4.21 7.39 -0.26
C VAL A 68 -5.58 6.87 0.14
N VAL A 69 -5.66 5.60 0.50
CA VAL A 69 -6.93 4.98 0.87
C VAL A 69 -7.08 4.80 2.36
N ALA A 70 -5.99 4.92 3.11
CA ALA A 70 -6.05 4.87 4.57
C ALA A 70 -4.81 5.56 5.13
N ALA A 71 -4.95 6.22 6.25
CA ALA A 71 -3.84 6.89 6.89
C ALA A 71 -4.01 6.84 8.41
N GLY A 72 -2.95 6.44 9.10
CA GLY A 72 -2.93 6.42 10.55
C GLY A 72 -3.84 5.38 11.17
N LYS A 73 -4.25 4.38 10.40
CA LYS A 73 -5.15 3.35 10.90
C LYS A 73 -4.47 2.00 10.96
N LYS A 74 -4.84 1.24 11.97
CA LYS A 74 -4.39 -0.12 12.11
C LYS A 74 -5.43 -1.02 11.43
N LEU A 75 -5.05 -1.61 10.32
CA LEU A 75 -5.98 -2.36 9.50
C LEU A 75 -5.68 -3.86 9.60
N ASN A 76 -6.73 -4.67 9.59
CA ASN A 76 -6.56 -6.11 9.49
C ASN A 76 -6.65 -6.51 8.01
N VAL A 77 -6.44 -7.82 7.76
CA VAL A 77 -6.40 -8.32 6.37
C VAL A 77 -7.72 -8.05 5.65
N GLU A 78 -8.85 -8.27 6.34
CA GLU A 78 -10.15 -8.08 5.70
C GLU A 78 -10.38 -6.61 5.34
N GLU A 79 -9.94 -5.70 6.20
CA GLU A 79 -10.08 -4.28 5.93
C GLU A 79 -9.23 -3.86 4.75
N VAL A 80 -8.01 -4.38 4.67
CA VAL A 80 -7.14 -4.07 3.54
C VAL A 80 -7.73 -4.63 2.25
N LYS A 81 -8.25 -5.86 2.29
CA LYS A 81 -8.87 -6.46 1.10
C LYS A 81 -9.99 -5.58 0.57
N ALA A 82 -10.76 -4.97 1.45
CA ALA A 82 -11.87 -4.11 1.04
C ALA A 82 -11.38 -2.83 0.35
N LEU A 83 -10.14 -2.42 0.61
CA LEU A 83 -9.58 -1.22 0.01
C LEU A 83 -8.85 -1.50 -1.30
N LEU A 84 -8.57 -2.73 -1.60
CA LEU A 84 -7.88 -3.12 -2.82
C LEU A 84 -8.87 -3.49 -3.96
#